data_eb32024c171d968817fd95cab8286c55
#
_entry.id   eb32024c171d968817fd95cab8286c55
#
_cell.length_a   1.000
_cell.length_b   1.000
_cell.length_c   1.000
_cell.angle_alpha   90.00
_cell.angle_beta   90.00
_cell.angle_gamma   90.00
#
_symmetry.space_group_name_H-M   'P 1'
#
loop_
_entity.id
_entity.type
_entity.pdbx_description
1 polymer ?
#
loop_
_entity_poly.entity_id
_entity_poly.type
_entity_poly.pdbx_seq_one_letter_code
_entity_poly.pdbx_strand_id
1 'polypeptide(L)'
;MSNEIIVGLWSVHQRKPQQPQQRQPKAHGRYIKPVELQSFEREYNLHAYDSMPNVPEYARVRTRFRDDTANELTKAILAHLKYTGNFGARVNTTGVYDSRRGMYRQTNARKGMADISAVIAGKPVQIEIKAGKDRARTDQLSVQAEYRAAGGIYEFVHNFPEYIAMYNRLTK
;
A
#
# COMPACT_ATOMS: atom_id res chain seq x y z
N MET A 1 -9.63 60.63 41.88
CA MET A 1 -9.14 59.25 41.88
C MET A 1 -9.75 58.58 40.66
N SER A 2 -8.98 58.52 39.58
CA SER A 2 -9.46 58.08 38.25
C SER A 2 -9.15 56.62 38.05
N ASN A 3 -10.17 55.79 37.81
CA ASN A 3 -10.00 54.39 37.44
C ASN A 3 -9.82 54.31 35.92
N GLU A 4 -8.62 54.03 35.44
CA GLU A 4 -8.35 53.66 34.06
C GLU A 4 -8.57 52.17 33.89
N ILE A 5 -9.56 51.82 33.08
CA ILE A 5 -9.85 50.45 32.64
C ILE A 5 -8.97 50.17 31.46
N ILE A 6 -7.98 49.27 31.63
CA ILE A 6 -7.14 48.79 30.55
C ILE A 6 -7.94 47.75 29.73
N VAL A 7 -8.39 48.16 28.57
CA VAL A 7 -9.02 47.26 27.58
C VAL A 7 -7.91 46.56 26.80
N GLY A 8 -7.62 45.28 27.13
CA GLY A 8 -6.68 44.47 26.42
C GLY A 8 -7.20 44.14 25.01
N LEU A 9 -6.49 44.61 23.99
CA LEU A 9 -6.72 44.30 22.58
C LEU A 9 -6.37 42.83 22.30
N TRP A 10 -7.38 41.98 22.25
CA TRP A 10 -7.21 40.62 21.67
C TRP A 10 -7.20 40.72 20.15
N SER A 11 -6.02 40.71 19.54
CA SER A 11 -5.86 40.60 18.11
C SER A 11 -6.21 39.16 17.68
N VAL A 12 -7.43 38.94 17.25
CA VAL A 12 -7.86 37.70 16.63
C VAL A 12 -7.24 37.65 15.23
N HIS A 13 -6.15 36.92 15.10
CA HIS A 13 -5.58 36.55 13.79
C HIS A 13 -6.60 35.66 13.06
N GLN A 14 -7.48 36.25 12.27
CA GLN A 14 -8.35 35.55 11.35
C GLN A 14 -7.44 34.90 10.26
N ARG A 15 -7.18 33.60 10.39
CA ARG A 15 -6.61 32.84 9.29
C ARG A 15 -7.61 32.84 8.14
N LYS A 16 -7.28 33.52 7.04
CA LYS A 16 -8.05 33.44 5.80
C LYS A 16 -8.25 31.97 5.44
N PRO A 17 -9.48 31.53 5.09
CA PRO A 17 -9.70 30.17 4.61
C PRO A 17 -8.83 29.95 3.36
N GLN A 18 -7.92 29.00 3.43
CA GLN A 18 -7.15 28.58 2.28
C GLN A 18 -8.12 27.97 1.27
N GLN A 19 -8.24 28.58 0.11
CA GLN A 19 -8.99 28.00 -1.00
C GLN A 19 -8.42 26.62 -1.33
N PRO A 20 -9.26 25.60 -1.57
CA PRO A 20 -8.78 24.28 -1.96
C PRO A 20 -7.96 24.43 -3.24
N GLN A 21 -6.66 24.17 -3.16
CA GLN A 21 -5.80 24.12 -4.32
C GLN A 21 -6.34 23.06 -5.28
N GLN A 22 -6.88 23.49 -6.40
CA GLN A 22 -7.25 22.60 -7.49
C GLN A 22 -5.98 21.84 -7.92
N ARG A 23 -5.90 20.55 -7.55
CA ARG A 23 -4.84 19.67 -8.02
C ARG A 23 -5.01 19.53 -9.53
N GLN A 24 -4.13 20.18 -10.29
CA GLN A 24 -4.06 19.95 -11.73
C GLN A 24 -3.83 18.45 -11.96
N PRO A 25 -4.58 17.80 -12.86
CA PRO A 25 -4.37 16.42 -13.19
C PRO A 25 -2.95 16.29 -13.77
N LYS A 26 -2.09 15.53 -13.07
CA LYS A 26 -0.77 15.18 -13.63
C LYS A 26 -1.03 14.38 -14.90
N ALA A 27 -0.47 14.84 -16.02
CA ALA A 27 -0.44 14.08 -17.27
C ALA A 27 0.35 12.80 -17.01
N HIS A 28 -0.33 11.74 -16.55
CA HIS A 28 0.24 10.42 -16.51
C HIS A 28 0.28 9.87 -17.93
N GLY A 29 1.48 9.54 -18.41
CA GLY A 29 1.62 8.75 -19.62
C GLY A 29 0.71 7.52 -19.53
N ARG A 30 0.22 7.05 -20.68
CA ARG A 30 -0.71 5.90 -20.74
C ARG A 30 -0.07 4.72 -20.01
N TYR A 31 -0.72 4.22 -18.94
CA TYR A 31 -0.27 3.03 -18.21
C TYR A 31 -0.24 1.81 -19.15
N ILE A 32 0.91 1.14 -19.21
CA ILE A 32 1.09 -0.12 -19.95
C ILE A 32 1.23 -1.23 -18.91
N LYS A 33 0.27 -2.15 -18.90
CA LYS A 33 0.26 -3.27 -17.96
C LYS A 33 1.38 -4.26 -18.31
N PRO A 34 2.25 -4.65 -17.34
CA PRO A 34 3.28 -5.68 -17.55
C PRO A 34 2.69 -7.03 -17.96
N VAL A 35 3.46 -7.81 -18.71
CA VAL A 35 3.03 -9.11 -19.24
C VAL A 35 2.74 -10.13 -18.13
N GLU A 36 3.53 -10.09 -17.06
CA GLU A 36 3.36 -10.94 -15.87
C GLU A 36 2.02 -10.67 -15.19
N LEU A 37 1.65 -9.39 -15.09
CA LEU A 37 0.38 -8.99 -14.49
C LEU A 37 -0.81 -9.31 -15.39
N GLN A 38 -0.63 -9.25 -16.72
CA GLN A 38 -1.66 -9.67 -17.69
C GLN A 38 -1.90 -11.18 -17.61
N SER A 39 -0.84 -11.97 -17.54
CA SER A 39 -0.91 -13.43 -17.40
C SER A 39 -1.59 -13.84 -16.11
N PHE A 40 -1.16 -13.26 -14.98
CA PHE A 40 -1.79 -13.50 -13.70
C PHE A 40 -3.28 -13.11 -13.70
N GLU A 41 -3.64 -11.94 -14.23
CA GLU A 41 -5.04 -11.49 -14.30
C GLU A 41 -5.92 -12.46 -15.08
N ARG A 42 -5.41 -13.01 -16.19
CA ARG A 42 -6.12 -14.00 -16.99
C ARG A 42 -6.34 -15.29 -16.21
N GLU A 43 -5.29 -15.84 -15.61
CA GLU A 43 -5.37 -17.09 -14.83
C GLU A 43 -6.27 -16.95 -13.60
N TYR A 44 -6.14 -15.83 -12.88
CA TYR A 44 -6.99 -15.51 -11.73
C TYR A 44 -8.48 -15.47 -12.09
N ASN A 45 -8.83 -14.83 -13.22
CA ASN A 45 -10.22 -14.74 -13.65
C ASN A 45 -10.75 -16.11 -14.14
N LEU A 46 -9.94 -16.91 -14.83
CA LEU A 46 -10.32 -18.27 -15.21
C LEU A 46 -10.66 -19.11 -13.98
N HIS A 47 -9.76 -19.14 -13.00
CA HIS A 47 -9.96 -19.86 -11.74
C HIS A 47 -11.21 -19.37 -10.97
N ALA A 48 -11.43 -18.05 -10.93
CA ALA A 48 -12.62 -17.48 -10.29
C ALA A 48 -13.91 -17.90 -11.00
N TYR A 49 -13.90 -18.04 -12.33
CA TYR A 49 -15.06 -18.48 -13.09
C TYR A 49 -15.35 -19.97 -12.91
N ASP A 50 -14.34 -20.80 -12.79
CA ASP A 50 -14.50 -22.23 -12.50
C ASP A 50 -15.18 -22.45 -11.13
N SER A 51 -14.95 -21.57 -10.18
CA SER A 51 -15.62 -21.59 -8.86
C SER A 51 -17.08 -21.10 -8.89
N MET A 52 -17.55 -20.56 -10.03
CA MET A 52 -18.89 -19.99 -10.19
C MET A 52 -19.64 -20.62 -11.40
N PRO A 53 -19.87 -21.95 -11.41
CA PRO A 53 -20.42 -22.65 -12.57
C PRO A 53 -21.84 -22.18 -12.95
N ASN A 54 -22.63 -21.69 -12.01
CA ASN A 54 -23.99 -21.23 -12.18
C ASN A 54 -24.12 -19.77 -12.65
N VAL A 55 -22.99 -19.04 -12.78
CA VAL A 55 -23.02 -17.65 -13.27
C VAL A 55 -22.85 -17.65 -14.79
N PRO A 56 -23.83 -17.17 -15.57
CA PRO A 56 -23.69 -17.04 -17.01
C PRO A 56 -22.49 -16.20 -17.42
N GLU A 57 -21.85 -16.50 -18.54
CA GLU A 57 -20.63 -15.83 -18.99
C GLU A 57 -20.79 -14.30 -19.06
N TYR A 58 -21.94 -13.81 -19.57
CA TYR A 58 -22.22 -12.37 -19.69
C TYR A 58 -22.33 -11.65 -18.33
N ALA A 59 -22.61 -12.38 -17.24
CA ALA A 59 -22.76 -11.85 -15.90
C ALA A 59 -21.45 -11.95 -15.08
N ARG A 60 -20.38 -12.54 -15.63
CA ARG A 60 -19.09 -12.71 -14.95
C ARG A 60 -18.32 -11.40 -14.96
N VAL A 61 -18.08 -10.85 -13.78
CA VAL A 61 -17.30 -9.63 -13.60
C VAL A 61 -15.80 -9.96 -13.57
N ARG A 62 -15.05 -9.40 -14.53
CA ARG A 62 -13.59 -9.57 -14.58
C ARG A 62 -12.91 -8.72 -13.52
N THR A 63 -12.10 -9.34 -12.68
CA THR A 63 -11.17 -8.63 -11.81
C THR A 63 -10.04 -8.04 -12.65
N ARG A 64 -9.75 -6.76 -12.45
CA ARG A 64 -8.64 -6.06 -13.11
C ARG A 64 -7.59 -5.68 -12.09
N PHE A 65 -6.34 -5.98 -12.41
CA PHE A 65 -5.20 -5.61 -11.60
C PHE A 65 -4.37 -4.51 -12.26
N ARG A 66 -3.71 -3.70 -11.44
CA ARG A 66 -2.76 -2.66 -11.85
C ARG A 66 -1.59 -2.69 -10.87
N ASP A 67 -0.45 -2.08 -11.26
CA ASP A 67 0.75 -1.95 -10.41
C ASP A 67 1.37 -0.54 -10.47
N ASP A 68 0.64 0.42 -11.04
CA ASP A 68 1.08 1.81 -11.17
C ASP A 68 0.94 2.66 -9.90
N THR A 69 0.27 2.15 -8.89
CA THR A 69 0.19 2.76 -7.56
C THR A 69 0.48 1.75 -6.46
N ALA A 70 0.96 2.22 -5.31
CA ALA A 70 1.24 1.34 -4.17
C ALA A 70 0.02 0.51 -3.74
N ASN A 71 -1.17 1.10 -3.71
CA ASN A 71 -2.39 0.38 -3.34
C ASN A 71 -2.77 -0.72 -4.36
N GLU A 72 -2.67 -0.43 -5.65
CA GLU A 72 -3.00 -1.40 -6.69
C GLU A 72 -1.97 -2.53 -6.74
N LEU A 73 -0.68 -2.22 -6.61
CA LEU A 73 0.38 -3.22 -6.51
C LEU A 73 0.19 -4.11 -5.27
N THR A 74 -0.12 -3.52 -4.11
CA THR A 74 -0.45 -4.28 -2.89
C THR A 74 -1.62 -5.24 -3.12
N LYS A 75 -2.70 -4.80 -3.77
CA LYS A 75 -3.85 -5.67 -4.09
C LYS A 75 -3.46 -6.81 -5.01
N ALA A 76 -2.67 -6.54 -6.06
CA ALA A 76 -2.23 -7.57 -7.00
C ALA A 76 -1.37 -8.63 -6.31
N ILE A 77 -0.42 -8.21 -5.46
CA ILE A 77 0.44 -9.12 -4.69
C ILE A 77 -0.38 -9.98 -3.72
N LEU A 78 -1.28 -9.39 -2.94
CA LEU A 78 -2.11 -10.16 -2.00
C LEU A 78 -3.04 -11.14 -2.71
N ALA A 79 -3.59 -10.75 -3.87
CA ALA A 79 -4.40 -11.65 -4.69
C ALA A 79 -3.57 -12.81 -5.24
N HIS A 80 -2.33 -12.55 -5.70
CA HIS A 80 -1.42 -13.60 -6.18
C HIS A 80 -1.02 -14.56 -5.06
N LEU A 81 -0.65 -14.05 -3.88
CA LEU A 81 -0.32 -14.89 -2.73
C LEU A 81 -1.49 -15.82 -2.37
N LYS A 82 -2.71 -15.27 -2.29
CA LYS A 82 -3.90 -16.09 -2.03
C LYS A 82 -4.16 -17.11 -3.14
N TYR A 83 -4.04 -16.73 -4.40
CA TYR A 83 -4.23 -17.60 -5.56
C TYR A 83 -3.25 -18.79 -5.55
N THR A 84 -2.01 -18.55 -5.14
CA THR A 84 -0.95 -19.57 -5.09
C THR A 84 -0.90 -20.33 -3.75
N GLY A 85 -1.90 -20.18 -2.89
CA GLY A 85 -1.98 -20.88 -1.61
C GLY A 85 -0.99 -20.42 -0.54
N ASN A 86 -0.39 -19.23 -0.71
CA ASN A 86 0.51 -18.64 0.26
C ASN A 86 -0.23 -17.65 1.17
N PHE A 87 0.30 -17.45 2.39
CA PHE A 87 -0.24 -16.44 3.28
C PHE A 87 0.29 -15.05 2.93
N GLY A 88 -0.58 -14.05 2.98
CA GLY A 88 -0.21 -12.64 2.86
C GLY A 88 -1.23 -11.73 3.54
N ALA A 89 -0.76 -10.76 4.29
CA ALA A 89 -1.58 -9.77 4.96
C ALA A 89 -0.98 -8.37 4.82
N ARG A 90 -1.84 -7.37 4.60
CA ARG A 90 -1.41 -5.97 4.62
C ARG A 90 -1.14 -5.55 6.06
N VAL A 91 0.00 -4.88 6.27
CA VAL A 91 0.37 -4.28 7.56
C VAL A 91 -0.03 -2.80 7.54
N ASN A 92 -0.96 -2.41 8.41
CA ASN A 92 -1.35 -1.02 8.55
C ASN A 92 -0.34 -0.28 9.44
N THR A 93 0.56 0.48 8.82
CA THR A 93 1.54 1.34 9.52
C THR A 93 1.09 2.80 9.62
N THR A 94 0.04 3.20 8.90
CA THR A 94 -0.51 4.55 8.92
C THR A 94 -1.50 4.73 10.07
N GLY A 95 -1.33 5.81 10.83
CA GLY A 95 -2.29 6.19 11.87
C GLY A 95 -3.68 6.47 11.29
N VAL A 96 -4.71 6.18 12.05
CA VAL A 96 -6.09 6.51 11.72
C VAL A 96 -6.38 7.93 12.24
N TYR A 97 -6.90 8.81 11.38
CA TYR A 97 -7.34 10.12 11.82
C TYR A 97 -8.60 9.99 12.67
N ASP A 98 -8.52 10.43 13.92
CA ASP A 98 -9.65 10.49 14.84
C ASP A 98 -10.31 11.88 14.71
N SER A 99 -11.41 11.94 13.99
CA SER A 99 -12.14 13.21 13.76
C SER A 99 -12.72 13.82 15.04
N ARG A 100 -12.98 13.01 16.08
CA ARG A 100 -13.49 13.50 17.35
C ARG A 100 -12.41 14.19 18.17
N ARG A 101 -11.15 13.74 18.02
CA ARG A 101 -10.00 14.29 18.75
C ARG A 101 -9.16 15.26 17.90
N GLY A 102 -9.45 15.39 16.61
CA GLY A 102 -8.71 16.24 15.68
C GLY A 102 -7.25 15.84 15.49
N MET A 103 -6.87 14.57 15.76
CA MET A 103 -5.50 14.09 15.72
C MET A 103 -5.39 12.70 15.09
N TYR A 104 -4.20 12.38 14.57
CA TYR A 104 -3.90 11.03 14.13
C TYR A 104 -3.58 10.14 15.33
N ARG A 105 -4.30 9.03 15.49
CA ARG A 105 -3.89 7.95 16.39
C ARG A 105 -2.67 7.27 15.79
N GLN A 106 -1.60 7.18 16.57
CA GLN A 106 -0.47 6.34 16.20
C GLN A 106 -0.92 4.88 16.18
N THR A 107 -0.47 4.12 15.18
CA THR A 107 -0.61 2.66 15.20
C THR A 107 0.42 2.08 16.16
N ASN A 108 0.13 0.92 16.73
CA ASN A 108 1.11 0.15 17.51
C ASN A 108 2.17 -0.52 16.61
N ALA A 109 2.10 -0.32 15.29
CA ALA A 109 3.06 -0.86 14.36
C ALA A 109 4.40 -0.12 14.50
N ARG A 110 5.49 -0.87 14.60
CA ARG A 110 6.84 -0.35 14.61
C ARG A 110 7.11 0.42 13.31
N LYS A 111 7.77 1.58 13.39
CA LYS A 111 8.23 2.32 12.20
C LYS A 111 9.19 1.46 11.38
N GLY A 112 9.07 1.55 10.06
CA GLY A 112 9.90 0.79 9.13
C GLY A 112 9.40 -0.64 8.85
N MET A 113 8.28 -1.07 9.45
CA MET A 113 7.62 -2.31 9.05
C MET A 113 7.14 -2.23 7.61
N ALA A 114 7.27 -3.33 6.89
CA ALA A 114 6.84 -3.44 5.50
C ALA A 114 5.32 -3.36 5.32
N ASP A 115 4.87 -3.02 4.11
CA ASP A 115 3.44 -2.92 3.77
C ASP A 115 2.71 -4.27 3.77
N ILE A 116 3.43 -5.35 3.47
CA ILE A 116 2.88 -6.73 3.43
C ILE A 116 3.75 -7.65 4.26
N SER A 117 3.11 -8.44 5.14
CA SER A 117 3.70 -9.59 5.80
C SER A 117 3.18 -10.86 5.15
N ALA A 118 4.07 -11.77 4.77
CA ALA A 118 3.75 -12.99 4.03
C ALA A 118 4.53 -14.20 4.53
N VAL A 119 4.00 -15.39 4.23
CA VAL A 119 4.75 -16.64 4.30
C VAL A 119 4.68 -17.27 2.90
N ILE A 120 5.83 -17.41 2.24
CA ILE A 120 5.95 -17.91 0.88
C ILE A 120 6.81 -19.18 0.92
N ALA A 121 6.26 -20.32 0.50
CA ALA A 121 6.94 -21.61 0.57
C ALA A 121 7.57 -21.89 1.94
N GLY A 122 6.84 -21.59 3.02
CA GLY A 122 7.28 -21.78 4.40
C GLY A 122 8.27 -20.73 4.92
N LYS A 123 8.70 -19.76 4.10
CA LYS A 123 9.68 -18.73 4.46
C LYS A 123 8.96 -17.45 4.90
N PRO A 124 9.33 -16.82 6.04
CA PRO A 124 8.78 -15.54 6.46
C PRO A 124 9.31 -14.40 5.59
N VAL A 125 8.41 -13.63 4.96
CA VAL A 125 8.73 -12.58 3.99
C VAL A 125 8.04 -11.28 4.37
N GLN A 126 8.79 -10.18 4.35
CA GLN A 126 8.28 -8.82 4.44
C GLN A 126 8.46 -8.13 3.09
N ILE A 127 7.41 -7.53 2.55
CA ILE A 127 7.44 -6.86 1.25
C ILE A 127 7.05 -5.40 1.43
N GLU A 128 8.00 -4.52 1.17
CA GLU A 128 7.79 -3.07 1.19
C GLU A 128 7.55 -2.58 -0.24
N ILE A 129 6.47 -1.86 -0.44
CA ILE A 129 6.07 -1.33 -1.75
C ILE A 129 6.71 0.03 -2.00
N LYS A 130 7.43 0.17 -3.11
CA LYS A 130 8.10 1.40 -3.56
C LYS A 130 7.60 1.85 -4.93
N ALA A 131 6.34 2.29 -4.99
CA ALA A 131 5.75 2.71 -6.27
C ALA A 131 6.34 4.05 -6.75
N GLY A 132 6.68 4.13 -8.04
CA GLY A 132 7.13 5.36 -8.68
C GLY A 132 8.51 5.84 -8.20
N LYS A 133 8.59 7.05 -7.63
CA LYS A 133 9.84 7.68 -7.16
C LYS A 133 10.11 7.48 -5.66
N ASP A 134 9.36 6.65 -4.97
CA ASP A 134 9.54 6.41 -3.55
C ASP A 134 10.86 5.68 -3.28
N ARG A 135 11.59 6.11 -2.25
CA ARG A 135 12.89 5.56 -1.86
C ARG A 135 12.80 4.92 -0.48
N ALA A 136 13.66 3.94 -0.25
CA ALA A 136 13.80 3.34 1.08
C ALA A 136 14.22 4.41 2.10
N ARG A 137 13.54 4.43 3.24
CA ARG A 137 13.88 5.32 4.37
C ARG A 137 14.81 4.60 5.34
N THR A 138 15.54 5.38 6.13
CA THR A 138 16.53 4.84 7.09
C THR A 138 15.91 3.86 8.08
N ASP A 139 14.71 4.13 8.58
CA ASP A 139 13.97 3.24 9.48
C ASP A 139 13.60 1.91 8.80
N GLN A 140 13.24 1.92 7.51
CA GLN A 140 12.96 0.72 6.73
C GLN A 140 14.24 -0.11 6.48
N LEU A 141 15.36 0.55 6.17
CA LEU A 141 16.65 -0.13 6.00
C LEU A 141 17.13 -0.79 7.31
N SER A 142 16.91 -0.12 8.45
CA SER A 142 17.24 -0.68 9.77
C SER A 142 16.40 -1.93 10.07
N VAL A 143 15.08 -1.87 9.83
CA VAL A 143 14.19 -3.03 10.03
C VAL A 143 14.52 -4.16 9.04
N GLN A 144 14.85 -3.84 7.79
CA GLN A 144 15.29 -4.83 6.81
C GLN A 144 16.53 -5.59 7.29
N ALA A 145 17.56 -4.86 7.77
CA ALA A 145 18.80 -5.48 8.26
C ALA A 145 18.54 -6.40 9.46
N GLU A 146 17.74 -5.93 10.42
CA GLU A 146 17.36 -6.71 11.59
C GLU A 146 16.54 -7.96 11.23
N TYR A 147 15.55 -7.81 10.34
CA TYR A 147 14.69 -8.92 9.93
C TYR A 147 15.49 -10.00 9.18
N ARG A 148 16.43 -9.59 8.33
CA ARG A 148 17.34 -10.51 7.63
C ARG A 148 18.31 -11.20 8.59
N ALA A 149 18.86 -10.49 9.57
CA ALA A 149 19.71 -11.08 10.60
C ALA A 149 18.98 -12.14 11.45
N ALA A 150 17.67 -11.99 11.64
CA ALA A 150 16.81 -12.96 12.30
C ALA A 150 16.38 -14.14 11.39
N GLY A 151 16.90 -14.23 10.16
CA GLY A 151 16.60 -15.30 9.20
C GLY A 151 15.37 -15.07 8.33
N GLY A 152 14.72 -13.92 8.41
CA GLY A 152 13.61 -13.54 7.55
C GLY A 152 14.06 -12.93 6.22
N ILE A 153 13.12 -12.77 5.31
CA ILE A 153 13.33 -12.16 4.00
C ILE A 153 12.59 -10.82 3.96
N TYR A 154 13.30 -9.73 3.70
CA TYR A 154 12.70 -8.39 3.55
C TYR A 154 13.11 -7.81 2.20
N GLU A 155 12.14 -7.53 1.33
CA GLU A 155 12.36 -7.06 -0.03
C GLU A 155 11.59 -5.78 -0.32
N PHE A 156 12.25 -4.87 -1.08
CA PHE A 156 11.60 -3.72 -1.69
C PHE A 156 11.11 -4.12 -3.08
N VAL A 157 9.86 -3.75 -3.42
CA VAL A 157 9.23 -4.11 -4.68
C VAL A 157 8.61 -2.86 -5.31
N HIS A 158 8.98 -2.57 -6.57
CA HIS A 158 8.54 -1.37 -7.28
C HIS A 158 7.38 -1.64 -8.25
N ASN A 159 7.24 -2.88 -8.73
CA ASN A 159 6.25 -3.30 -9.72
C ASN A 159 5.96 -4.79 -9.60
N PHE A 160 4.93 -5.25 -10.30
CA PHE A 160 4.53 -6.65 -10.25
C PHE A 160 5.58 -7.62 -10.85
N PRO A 161 6.29 -7.32 -11.95
CA PRO A 161 7.41 -8.17 -12.43
C PRO A 161 8.50 -8.41 -11.40
N GLU A 162 8.93 -7.38 -10.65
CA GLU A 162 9.93 -7.56 -9.58
C GLU A 162 9.42 -8.48 -8.47
N TYR A 163 8.15 -8.33 -8.08
CA TYR A 163 7.52 -9.25 -7.15
C TYR A 163 7.52 -10.68 -7.67
N ILE A 164 7.14 -10.94 -8.92
CA ILE A 164 7.14 -12.27 -9.52
C ILE A 164 8.56 -12.86 -9.58
N ALA A 165 9.57 -12.05 -9.90
CA ALA A 165 10.97 -12.50 -9.89
C ALA A 165 11.41 -12.94 -8.47
N MET A 166 11.06 -12.15 -7.44
CA MET A 166 11.28 -12.52 -6.04
C MET A 166 10.53 -13.82 -5.68
N TYR A 167 9.24 -13.90 -5.99
CA TYR A 167 8.39 -15.05 -5.70
C TYR A 167 8.96 -16.34 -6.29
N ASN A 168 9.31 -16.32 -7.58
CA ASN A 168 9.91 -17.47 -8.27
C ASN A 168 11.26 -17.91 -7.68
N ARG A 169 12.05 -16.98 -7.16
CA ARG A 169 13.30 -17.29 -6.44
C ARG A 169 13.07 -18.01 -5.11
N LEU A 170 11.94 -17.72 -4.45
CA LEU A 170 11.61 -18.31 -3.15
C LEU A 170 10.91 -19.67 -3.23
N THR A 171 10.24 -19.94 -4.36
CA THR A 171 9.43 -21.16 -4.59
C THR A 171 10.15 -22.25 -5.40
N LYS A 172 11.34 -21.94 -5.90
CA LYS A 172 12.25 -22.93 -6.50
C LYS A 172 13.05 -23.64 -5.42
#